data_c09eb76c15a69617946782c0db86e145
#
_entry.id   c09eb76c15a69617946782c0db86e145
#
_cell.length_a   1.000
_cell.length_b   1.000
_cell.length_c   1.000
_cell.angle_alpha   90.00
_cell.angle_beta   90.00
_cell.angle_gamma   90.00
#
_symmetry.space_group_name_H-M   'P 1'
#
loop_
_entity.id
_entity.type
_entity.pdbx_description
1 polymer ?
#
loop_
_entity_poly.entity_id
_entity_poly.type
_entity_poly.pdbx_seq_one_letter_code
_entity_poly.pdbx_strand_id
1 'polypeptide(L)'
;MQSTNIPQVKLGIIAVSRDCFPIALSTQRRENIVKAYKGDLFNCQTTVENEKDMLKAVAEVKEAGCNALVVFLGNFGPETPESLIAKNFDGPCMFVAAAEGDGDMINGRGDAYCGMLNCSYNLGMRHLKGYIPEYPVGTAEEVAQMMAEFVPIARVIIGLKGLKIITFVPRPQDFFACNAPIKGLYELGVEVEENSELDLLVAYKKHENFALRPDAALFKRLPSFKPIPFEKIGLATKR
;
A
#
# COMPACT_ATOMS: atom_id res chain seq x y z
N MET A 1 -1.76 -24.89 -5.79
CA MET A 1 -2.29 -23.55 -5.46
C MET A 1 -1.14 -22.70 -4.94
N GLN A 2 -0.88 -21.55 -5.54
CA GLN A 2 0.05 -20.57 -4.97
C GLN A 2 -0.52 -20.03 -3.65
N SER A 3 0.37 -19.70 -2.71
CA SER A 3 -0.03 -19.09 -1.44
C SER A 3 -0.82 -17.82 -1.71
N THR A 4 -2.09 -17.76 -1.28
CA THR A 4 -2.99 -16.61 -1.46
C THR A 4 -2.73 -15.47 -0.48
N ASN A 5 -1.74 -15.63 0.41
CA ASN A 5 -1.44 -14.67 1.49
C ASN A 5 -0.51 -13.53 1.06
N ILE A 6 -0.03 -13.52 -0.18
CA ILE A 6 0.79 -12.43 -0.70
C ILE A 6 -0.11 -11.54 -1.57
N PRO A 7 -0.46 -10.33 -1.12
CA PRO A 7 -1.28 -9.42 -1.91
C PRO A 7 -0.64 -9.11 -3.26
N GLN A 8 -1.44 -9.15 -4.31
CA GLN A 8 -1.03 -8.67 -5.62
C GLN A 8 -1.18 -7.16 -5.66
N VAL A 9 -0.14 -6.47 -6.12
CA VAL A 9 -0.16 -5.01 -6.32
C VAL A 9 -0.44 -4.74 -7.78
N LYS A 10 -1.53 -4.03 -8.07
CA LYS A 10 -1.84 -3.47 -9.37
C LYS A 10 -1.64 -1.96 -9.29
N LEU A 11 -0.51 -1.51 -9.84
CA LEU A 11 -0.09 -0.11 -9.77
C LEU A 11 -0.75 0.71 -10.86
N GLY A 12 -1.24 1.90 -10.51
CA GLY A 12 -1.68 2.93 -11.46
C GLY A 12 -0.80 4.17 -11.36
N ILE A 13 -0.67 4.93 -12.44
CA ILE A 13 -0.03 6.25 -12.44
C ILE A 13 -1.03 7.31 -12.90
N ILE A 14 -1.14 8.39 -12.13
CA ILE A 14 -1.93 9.59 -12.44
C ILE A 14 -0.96 10.76 -12.55
N ALA A 15 -0.95 11.45 -13.68
CA ALA A 15 -0.22 12.71 -13.83
C ALA A 15 -1.08 13.89 -13.40
N VAL A 16 -0.45 14.87 -12.77
CA VAL A 16 -1.09 16.14 -12.41
C VAL A 16 -0.45 17.31 -13.16
N SER A 17 -1.20 18.37 -13.40
CA SER A 17 -0.75 19.56 -14.09
C SER A 17 -1.46 20.81 -13.55
N ARG A 18 -0.74 21.88 -13.32
CA ARG A 18 -1.35 23.17 -12.95
C ARG A 18 -1.69 23.97 -14.22
N ASP A 19 -2.84 24.60 -14.24
CA ASP A 19 -3.42 25.32 -15.38
C ASP A 19 -2.50 26.39 -16.02
N CYS A 20 -1.57 26.97 -15.26
CA CYS A 20 -0.59 27.93 -15.76
C CYS A 20 0.68 27.29 -16.35
N PHE A 21 0.78 25.96 -16.36
CA PHE A 21 1.88 25.20 -16.95
C PHE A 21 1.38 24.36 -18.14
N PRO A 22 2.26 23.99 -19.09
CA PRO A 22 1.85 23.17 -20.23
C PRO A 22 1.42 21.76 -19.77
N ILE A 23 0.15 21.42 -19.93
CA ILE A 23 -0.37 20.07 -19.64
C ILE A 23 0.33 19.00 -20.48
N ALA A 24 0.69 19.35 -21.73
CA ALA A 24 1.42 18.47 -22.64
C ALA A 24 2.78 18.03 -22.06
N LEU A 25 3.45 18.89 -21.31
CA LEU A 25 4.72 18.57 -20.63
C LEU A 25 4.52 17.47 -19.59
N SER A 26 3.50 17.62 -18.74
CA SER A 26 3.18 16.61 -17.71
C SER A 26 2.80 15.28 -18.33
N THR A 27 1.96 15.29 -19.36
CA THR A 27 1.55 14.09 -20.09
C THR A 27 2.73 13.39 -20.74
N GLN A 28 3.61 14.13 -21.44
CA GLN A 28 4.78 13.56 -22.08
C GLN A 28 5.76 12.94 -21.08
N ARG A 29 6.00 13.61 -19.96
CA ARG A 29 6.86 13.10 -18.86
C ARG A 29 6.28 11.81 -18.27
N ARG A 30 4.97 11.72 -18.06
CA ARG A 30 4.29 10.48 -17.67
C ARG A 30 4.51 9.36 -18.67
N GLU A 31 4.30 9.62 -19.96
CA GLU A 31 4.51 8.60 -21.01
C GLU A 31 5.96 8.08 -21.04
N ASN A 32 6.93 8.92 -20.73
CA ASN A 32 8.32 8.50 -20.64
C ASN A 32 8.53 7.53 -19.45
N ILE A 33 7.90 7.80 -18.30
CA ILE A 33 7.94 6.88 -17.14
C ILE A 33 7.27 5.55 -17.48
N VAL A 34 6.11 5.56 -18.14
CA VAL A 34 5.41 4.34 -18.55
C VAL A 34 6.29 3.48 -19.47
N LYS A 35 7.11 4.08 -20.34
CA LYS A 35 8.08 3.36 -21.18
C LYS A 35 9.27 2.83 -20.38
N ALA A 36 9.73 3.56 -19.39
CA ALA A 36 10.89 3.20 -18.56
C ALA A 36 10.55 2.09 -17.56
N TYR A 37 9.34 2.10 -17.00
CA TYR A 37 8.92 1.12 -16.00
C TYR A 37 8.69 -0.27 -16.62
N LYS A 38 9.26 -1.30 -15.99
CA LYS A 38 9.22 -2.68 -16.51
C LYS A 38 8.16 -3.56 -15.84
N GLY A 39 7.46 -3.05 -14.82
CA GLY A 39 6.39 -3.76 -14.14
C GLY A 39 5.03 -3.58 -14.82
N ASP A 40 4.01 -4.24 -14.26
CA ASP A 40 2.61 -4.01 -14.65
C ASP A 40 2.16 -2.65 -14.14
N LEU A 41 1.65 -1.80 -15.04
CA LEU A 41 1.29 -0.42 -14.74
C LEU A 41 0.06 -0.01 -15.55
N PHE A 42 -0.96 0.46 -14.87
CA PHE A 42 -2.09 1.12 -15.51
C PHE A 42 -1.77 2.61 -15.71
N ASN A 43 -1.77 3.04 -16.95
CA ASN A 43 -1.55 4.43 -17.35
C ASN A 43 -2.88 5.18 -17.41
N CYS A 44 -3.22 5.93 -16.35
CA CYS A 44 -4.42 6.76 -16.31
C CYS A 44 -4.36 7.83 -17.42
N GLN A 45 -5.39 7.91 -18.24
CA GLN A 45 -5.42 8.85 -19.37
C GLN A 45 -5.77 10.28 -18.93
N THR A 46 -6.53 10.40 -17.85
CA THR A 46 -6.90 11.70 -17.30
C THR A 46 -5.71 12.33 -16.58
N THR A 47 -5.23 13.49 -17.07
CA THR A 47 -4.30 14.36 -16.34
C THR A 47 -5.11 15.30 -15.46
N VAL A 48 -4.74 15.44 -14.20
CA VAL A 48 -5.52 16.17 -13.19
C VAL A 48 -5.07 17.62 -13.11
N GLU A 49 -5.98 18.55 -13.44
CA GLU A 49 -5.79 20.00 -13.27
C GLU A 49 -6.75 20.61 -12.25
N ASN A 50 -7.84 19.92 -11.94
CA ASN A 50 -8.88 20.38 -11.02
C ASN A 50 -9.59 19.20 -10.33
N GLU A 51 -10.55 19.50 -9.44
CA GLU A 51 -11.26 18.47 -8.67
C GLU A 51 -12.13 17.55 -9.53
N LYS A 52 -12.65 18.03 -10.67
CA LYS A 52 -13.45 17.19 -11.58
C LYS A 52 -12.57 16.16 -12.25
N ASP A 53 -11.40 16.59 -12.71
CA ASP A 53 -10.40 15.67 -13.29
C ASP A 53 -9.91 14.68 -12.26
N MET A 54 -9.71 15.10 -11.01
CA MET A 54 -9.32 14.24 -9.91
C MET A 54 -10.34 13.13 -9.68
N LEU A 55 -11.63 13.46 -9.61
CA LEU A 55 -12.70 12.47 -9.45
C LEU A 55 -12.74 11.48 -10.62
N LYS A 56 -12.58 11.99 -11.85
CA LYS A 56 -12.51 11.18 -13.06
C LYS A 56 -11.31 10.25 -13.07
N ALA A 57 -10.10 10.75 -12.76
CA ALA A 57 -8.88 9.96 -12.72
C ALA A 57 -8.96 8.86 -11.63
N VAL A 58 -9.50 9.19 -10.45
CA VAL A 58 -9.70 8.20 -9.38
C VAL A 58 -10.71 7.13 -9.79
N ALA A 59 -11.80 7.48 -10.48
CA ALA A 59 -12.74 6.50 -11.01
C ALA A 59 -12.06 5.58 -12.04
N GLU A 60 -11.31 6.15 -12.99
CA GLU A 60 -10.59 5.42 -14.04
C GLU A 60 -9.62 4.37 -13.46
N VAL A 61 -8.81 4.72 -12.45
CA VAL A 61 -7.89 3.77 -11.82
C VAL A 61 -8.59 2.72 -10.97
N LYS A 62 -9.73 3.07 -10.34
CA LYS A 62 -10.57 2.10 -9.61
C LYS A 62 -11.22 1.10 -10.54
N GLU A 63 -11.79 1.53 -11.65
CA GLU A 63 -12.38 0.67 -12.68
C GLU A 63 -11.35 -0.27 -13.29
N ALA A 64 -10.12 0.22 -13.47
CA ALA A 64 -9.00 -0.62 -13.88
C ALA A 64 -8.57 -1.63 -12.80
N GLY A 65 -9.11 -1.54 -11.57
CA GLY A 65 -8.77 -2.43 -10.46
C GLY A 65 -7.41 -2.15 -9.84
N CYS A 66 -6.88 -0.94 -9.95
CA CYS A 66 -5.66 -0.53 -9.26
C CYS A 66 -5.90 -0.50 -7.75
N ASN A 67 -4.92 -0.98 -6.98
CA ASN A 67 -4.93 -0.97 -5.52
C ASN A 67 -3.73 -0.24 -4.90
N ALA A 68 -2.86 0.32 -5.74
CA ALA A 68 -1.80 1.25 -5.37
C ALA A 68 -1.65 2.32 -6.46
N LEU A 69 -1.28 3.54 -6.10
CA LEU A 69 -1.13 4.66 -7.04
C LEU A 69 0.22 5.33 -6.95
N VAL A 70 0.65 5.85 -8.09
CA VAL A 70 1.69 6.88 -8.22
C VAL A 70 1.01 8.17 -8.65
N VAL A 71 1.11 9.22 -7.86
CA VAL A 71 0.72 10.58 -8.19
C VAL A 71 1.98 11.29 -8.69
N PHE A 72 2.00 11.57 -9.97
CA PHE A 72 3.19 12.10 -10.64
C PHE A 72 3.01 13.58 -11.00
N LEU A 73 3.84 14.42 -10.39
CA LEU A 73 3.91 15.84 -10.70
C LEU A 73 4.82 16.03 -11.93
N GLY A 74 4.24 16.02 -13.09
CA GLY A 74 4.97 16.27 -14.36
C GLY A 74 5.28 17.76 -14.57
N ASN A 75 4.59 18.65 -13.86
CA ASN A 75 4.88 20.04 -13.61
C ASN A 75 4.46 20.40 -12.19
N PHE A 76 4.26 21.68 -11.86
CA PHE A 76 3.97 22.14 -10.49
C PHE A 76 2.80 21.41 -9.82
N GLY A 77 1.76 21.03 -10.57
CA GLY A 77 0.57 20.37 -10.06
C GLY A 77 -0.41 21.31 -9.34
N PRO A 78 -1.70 20.92 -9.24
CA PRO A 78 -2.76 21.64 -8.55
C PRO A 78 -2.85 21.17 -7.10
N GLU A 79 -2.40 21.94 -6.14
CA GLU A 79 -2.21 21.61 -4.71
C GLU A 79 -3.39 20.87 -4.05
N THR A 80 -4.62 21.32 -4.27
CA THR A 80 -5.82 20.71 -3.67
C THR A 80 -6.20 19.40 -4.36
N PRO A 81 -6.42 19.34 -5.68
CA PRO A 81 -6.81 18.12 -6.35
C PRO A 81 -5.78 16.98 -6.19
N GLU A 82 -4.48 17.27 -6.32
CA GLU A 82 -3.45 16.24 -6.18
C GLU A 82 -3.41 15.62 -4.78
N SER A 83 -3.56 16.44 -3.72
CA SER A 83 -3.62 15.97 -2.35
C SER A 83 -4.88 15.13 -2.10
N LEU A 84 -6.02 15.54 -2.69
CA LEU A 84 -7.29 14.85 -2.54
C LEU A 84 -7.33 13.48 -3.26
N ILE A 85 -6.41 13.20 -4.18
CA ILE A 85 -6.26 11.84 -4.73
C ILE A 85 -6.06 10.84 -3.60
N ALA A 86 -5.14 11.12 -2.66
CA ALA A 86 -4.88 10.23 -1.52
C ALA A 86 -6.08 10.06 -0.59
N LYS A 87 -6.97 11.06 -0.52
CA LYS A 87 -8.21 10.98 0.27
C LYS A 87 -9.28 10.12 -0.40
N ASN A 88 -9.35 10.17 -1.73
CA ASN A 88 -10.43 9.55 -2.50
C ASN A 88 -10.07 8.16 -3.03
N PHE A 89 -8.78 7.79 -2.99
CA PHE A 89 -8.31 6.47 -3.34
C PHE A 89 -8.09 5.62 -2.10
N ASP A 90 -8.70 4.44 -2.07
CA ASP A 90 -8.62 3.53 -0.92
C ASP A 90 -7.42 2.58 -1.03
N GLY A 91 -6.21 3.13 -1.07
CA GLY A 91 -4.97 2.37 -1.19
C GLY A 91 -3.73 3.24 -0.96
N PRO A 92 -2.54 2.62 -0.89
CA PRO A 92 -1.30 3.37 -0.78
C PRO A 92 -1.04 4.23 -2.02
N CYS A 93 -0.65 5.48 -1.78
CA CYS A 93 -0.27 6.44 -2.81
C CYS A 93 1.19 6.86 -2.62
N MET A 94 1.97 6.83 -3.69
CA MET A 94 3.30 7.43 -3.76
C MET A 94 3.22 8.76 -4.51
N PHE A 95 3.94 9.77 -4.01
CA PHE A 95 4.04 11.09 -4.64
C PHE A 95 5.47 11.32 -5.10
N VAL A 96 5.63 11.63 -6.39
CA VAL A 96 6.94 11.89 -7.03
C VAL A 96 6.79 12.94 -8.11
N ALA A 97 7.89 13.62 -8.41
CA ALA A 97 7.95 14.71 -9.36
C ALA A 97 9.01 14.51 -10.45
N ALA A 98 8.83 15.19 -11.56
CA ALA A 98 9.81 15.20 -12.65
C ALA A 98 11.03 16.04 -12.29
N ALA A 99 12.22 15.56 -12.63
CA ALA A 99 13.40 16.41 -12.71
C ALA A 99 13.27 17.36 -13.91
N GLU A 100 13.77 18.60 -13.76
CA GLU A 100 13.91 19.54 -14.85
C GLU A 100 15.17 19.22 -15.66
N GLY A 101 15.08 19.32 -16.99
CA GLY A 101 16.23 19.18 -17.88
C GLY A 101 16.93 20.51 -18.13
N ASP A 102 18.15 20.46 -18.68
CA ASP A 102 19.01 21.63 -18.96
C ASP A 102 18.38 22.57 -19.98
N GLY A 103 17.37 22.60 -20.49
CA GLY A 103 16.71 23.56 -21.40
C GLY A 103 15.33 23.98 -20.92
N ASP A 104 14.81 23.30 -19.93
CA ASP A 104 13.41 23.47 -19.49
C ASP A 104 13.17 24.81 -18.79
N MET A 105 14.24 25.48 -18.37
CA MET A 105 14.17 26.79 -17.73
C MET A 105 13.72 27.92 -18.66
N ILE A 106 13.80 27.72 -19.99
CA ILE A 106 13.49 28.74 -20.99
C ILE A 106 12.18 28.42 -21.70
N ASN A 107 11.97 27.16 -22.10
CA ASN A 107 10.82 26.74 -22.88
C ASN A 107 10.18 25.47 -22.25
N GLY A 108 9.14 25.65 -21.47
CA GLY A 108 8.41 24.53 -20.92
C GLY A 108 8.86 24.08 -19.53
N ARG A 109 9.40 25.01 -18.76
CA ARG A 109 9.67 24.83 -17.33
C ARG A 109 8.40 24.31 -16.62
N GLY A 110 8.57 23.26 -15.84
CA GLY A 110 7.46 22.63 -15.12
C GLY A 110 7.37 23.02 -13.65
N ASP A 111 8.47 23.44 -13.03
CA ASP A 111 8.57 23.70 -11.60
C ASP A 111 8.09 22.53 -10.71
N ALA A 112 8.25 21.30 -11.17
CA ALA A 112 7.73 20.11 -10.50
C ALA A 112 8.33 19.90 -9.11
N TYR A 113 9.59 20.26 -8.89
CA TYR A 113 10.22 20.22 -7.56
C TYR A 113 9.53 21.17 -6.57
N CYS A 114 9.25 22.40 -6.97
CA CYS A 114 8.52 23.36 -6.16
C CYS A 114 7.10 22.86 -5.88
N GLY A 115 6.44 22.28 -6.88
CA GLY A 115 5.16 21.61 -6.72
C GLY A 115 5.21 20.48 -5.70
N MET A 116 6.24 19.65 -5.71
CA MET A 116 6.40 18.56 -4.76
C MET A 116 6.53 19.05 -3.31
N LEU A 117 7.23 20.17 -3.07
CA LEU A 117 7.29 20.79 -1.76
C LEU A 117 5.90 21.21 -1.27
N ASN A 118 5.13 21.86 -2.15
CA ASN A 118 3.75 22.25 -1.84
C ASN A 118 2.83 21.05 -1.64
N CYS A 119 2.95 20.01 -2.46
CA CYS A 119 2.19 18.78 -2.32
C CYS A 119 2.44 18.12 -0.96
N SER A 120 3.70 17.97 -0.54
CA SER A 120 4.07 17.37 0.74
C SER A 120 3.51 18.16 1.92
N TYR A 121 3.58 19.50 1.86
CA TYR A 121 2.99 20.38 2.86
C TYR A 121 1.47 20.24 2.93
N ASN A 122 0.81 20.19 1.78
CA ASN A 122 -0.64 20.03 1.68
C ASN A 122 -1.14 18.67 2.21
N LEU A 123 -0.41 17.59 1.96
CA LEU A 123 -0.68 16.28 2.56
C LEU A 123 -0.58 16.34 4.07
N GLY A 124 0.47 16.97 4.61
CA GLY A 124 0.68 17.15 6.04
C GLY A 124 -0.43 17.95 6.71
N MET A 125 -0.81 19.10 6.14
CA MET A 125 -1.90 19.93 6.67
C MET A 125 -3.25 19.23 6.72
N ARG A 126 -3.50 18.32 5.79
CA ARG A 126 -4.76 17.56 5.70
C ARG A 126 -4.70 16.23 6.43
N HIS A 127 -3.58 15.92 7.10
CA HIS A 127 -3.34 14.62 7.73
C HIS A 127 -3.56 13.44 6.77
N LEU A 128 -3.26 13.63 5.50
CA LEU A 128 -3.35 12.59 4.48
C LEU A 128 -2.05 11.78 4.44
N LYS A 129 -2.18 10.46 4.38
CA LYS A 129 -1.03 9.56 4.29
C LYS A 129 -0.63 9.39 2.83
N GLY A 130 0.64 9.64 2.53
CA GLY A 130 1.26 9.39 1.25
C GLY A 130 2.71 8.92 1.46
N TYR A 131 3.18 8.04 0.60
CA TYR A 131 4.59 7.68 0.57
C TYR A 131 5.34 8.69 -0.30
N ILE A 132 6.34 9.33 0.24
CA ILE A 132 7.24 10.24 -0.45
C ILE A 132 8.64 9.62 -0.33
N PRO A 133 9.29 9.24 -1.44
CA PRO A 133 10.68 8.78 -1.41
C PRO A 133 11.61 9.80 -0.76
N GLU A 134 12.76 9.38 -0.27
CA GLU A 134 13.77 10.27 0.35
C GLU A 134 14.17 11.41 -0.60
N TYR A 135 14.30 11.10 -1.90
CA TYR A 135 14.48 12.10 -2.95
C TYR A 135 13.40 11.92 -4.03
N PRO A 136 12.28 12.65 -3.91
CA PRO A 136 11.07 12.36 -4.70
C PRO A 136 11.06 13.02 -6.08
N VAL A 137 12.19 13.40 -6.63
CA VAL A 137 12.34 14.08 -7.90
C VAL A 137 13.32 13.32 -8.77
N GLY A 138 12.96 13.03 -10.02
CA GLY A 138 13.84 12.25 -10.89
C GLY A 138 13.49 12.30 -12.38
N THR A 139 14.41 11.79 -13.17
CA THR A 139 14.20 11.43 -14.57
C THR A 139 13.15 10.30 -14.68
N ALA A 140 12.73 9.96 -15.88
CA ALA A 140 11.78 8.88 -16.10
C ALA A 140 12.30 7.53 -15.55
N GLU A 141 13.58 7.26 -15.71
CA GLU A 141 14.24 6.05 -15.24
C GLU A 141 14.35 6.00 -13.71
N GLU A 142 14.70 7.13 -13.09
CA GLU A 142 14.78 7.24 -11.62
C GLU A 142 13.41 7.11 -10.98
N VAL A 143 12.37 7.74 -11.55
CA VAL A 143 10.99 7.58 -11.08
C VAL A 143 10.53 6.13 -11.27
N ALA A 144 10.84 5.48 -12.39
CA ALA A 144 10.54 4.07 -12.60
C ALA A 144 11.21 3.16 -11.56
N GLN A 145 12.44 3.49 -11.12
CA GLN A 145 13.10 2.80 -10.03
C GLN A 145 12.39 3.03 -8.69
N MET A 146 12.02 4.28 -8.35
CA MET A 146 11.25 4.58 -7.15
C MET A 146 9.90 3.82 -7.12
N MET A 147 9.25 3.67 -8.28
CA MET A 147 8.03 2.88 -8.41
C MET A 147 8.27 1.40 -8.10
N ALA A 148 9.37 0.84 -8.58
CA ALA A 148 9.74 -0.54 -8.29
C ALA A 148 9.99 -0.76 -6.78
N GLU A 149 10.59 0.21 -6.11
CA GLU A 149 10.82 0.20 -4.65
C GLU A 149 9.54 0.40 -3.85
N PHE A 150 8.58 1.15 -4.39
CA PHE A 150 7.27 1.36 -3.76
C PHE A 150 6.38 0.11 -3.78
N VAL A 151 6.48 -0.75 -4.79
CA VAL A 151 5.63 -1.95 -4.91
C VAL A 151 5.67 -2.86 -3.66
N PRO A 152 6.84 -3.22 -3.10
CA PRO A 152 6.88 -4.00 -1.86
C PRO A 152 6.30 -3.26 -0.66
N ILE A 153 6.46 -1.94 -0.56
CA ILE A 153 5.86 -1.10 0.49
C ILE A 153 4.32 -1.14 0.36
N ALA A 154 3.80 -0.91 -0.84
CA ALA A 154 2.37 -0.97 -1.13
C ALA A 154 1.79 -2.35 -0.79
N ARG A 155 2.50 -3.42 -1.10
CA ARG A 155 2.11 -4.80 -0.79
C ARG A 155 1.92 -5.02 0.71
N VAL A 156 2.83 -4.51 1.53
CA VAL A 156 2.73 -4.60 2.99
C VAL A 156 1.51 -3.84 3.50
N ILE A 157 1.29 -2.61 3.03
CA ILE A 157 0.15 -1.78 3.43
C ILE A 157 -1.17 -2.46 3.08
N ILE A 158 -1.29 -2.99 1.85
CA ILE A 158 -2.47 -3.72 1.39
C ILE A 158 -2.70 -4.99 2.23
N GLY A 159 -1.62 -5.71 2.56
CA GLY A 159 -1.70 -6.93 3.36
C GLY A 159 -2.13 -6.68 4.81
N LEU A 160 -1.67 -5.59 5.40
CA LEU A 160 -2.04 -5.22 6.78
C LEU A 160 -3.51 -4.81 6.89
N LYS A 161 -4.03 -4.11 5.90
CA LYS A 161 -5.42 -3.63 5.88
C LYS A 161 -6.47 -4.75 5.97
N GLY A 162 -6.14 -5.95 5.51
CA GLY A 162 -7.02 -7.11 5.57
C GLY A 162 -6.66 -8.12 6.66
N LEU A 163 -5.65 -7.83 7.48
CA LEU A 163 -5.16 -8.76 8.50
C LEU A 163 -6.05 -8.74 9.73
N LYS A 164 -6.44 -9.94 10.20
CA LYS A 164 -7.09 -10.15 11.49
C LYS A 164 -6.20 -11.05 12.36
N ILE A 165 -5.91 -10.60 13.57
CA ILE A 165 -5.22 -11.38 14.61
C ILE A 165 -6.28 -11.99 15.52
N ILE A 166 -6.28 -13.33 15.63
CA ILE A 166 -7.17 -14.05 16.51
C ILE A 166 -6.34 -14.55 17.69
N THR A 167 -6.75 -14.22 18.92
CA THR A 167 -6.09 -14.65 20.15
C THR A 167 -7.02 -15.53 20.99
N PHE A 168 -6.45 -16.51 21.66
CA PHE A 168 -7.14 -17.38 22.62
C PHE A 168 -6.47 -17.25 23.98
N VAL A 169 -6.72 -16.15 24.65
CA VAL A 169 -6.11 -15.88 25.96
C VAL A 169 -7.11 -15.24 26.90
N PRO A 170 -7.04 -15.53 28.22
CA PRO A 170 -6.60 -14.47 29.09
C PRO A 170 -5.11 -14.62 29.41
N ARG A 171 -4.39 -13.50 29.41
CA ARG A 171 -3.08 -13.43 30.05
C ARG A 171 -3.17 -13.90 31.51
N PRO A 172 -2.09 -14.44 32.10
CA PRO A 172 -2.06 -14.71 33.50
C PRO A 172 -2.38 -13.46 34.32
N GLN A 173 -2.94 -13.65 35.52
CA GLN A 173 -3.26 -12.56 36.44
C GLN A 173 -2.01 -11.68 36.68
N ASP A 174 -2.22 -10.34 36.69
CA ASP A 174 -1.20 -9.30 36.89
C ASP A 174 -0.10 -9.20 35.80
N PHE A 175 -0.28 -9.83 34.64
CA PHE A 175 0.65 -9.74 33.52
C PHE A 175 0.25 -8.64 32.53
N PHE A 176 0.11 -7.41 33.01
CA PHE A 176 -0.31 -6.27 32.16
C PHE A 176 0.69 -5.95 31.06
N ALA A 177 1.99 -6.27 31.23
CA ALA A 177 3.01 -6.11 30.21
C ALA A 177 2.81 -7.04 28.98
N CYS A 178 1.98 -8.07 29.08
CA CYS A 178 1.65 -8.98 28.00
C CYS A 178 0.46 -8.49 27.14
N ASN A 179 -0.04 -7.29 27.39
CA ASN A 179 -1.08 -6.71 26.54
C ASN A 179 -0.50 -6.27 25.19
N ALA A 180 -1.12 -6.71 24.11
CA ALA A 180 -0.83 -6.15 22.80
C ALA A 180 -1.30 -4.69 22.73
N PRO A 181 -0.58 -3.79 22.04
CA PRO A 181 -1.00 -2.41 21.84
C PRO A 181 -2.10 -2.35 20.76
N ILE A 182 -3.33 -2.76 21.11
CA ILE A 182 -4.47 -2.89 20.19
C ILE A 182 -4.70 -1.60 19.39
N LYS A 183 -4.55 -0.43 20.04
CA LYS A 183 -4.69 0.86 19.38
C LYS A 183 -3.72 1.00 18.20
N GLY A 184 -2.45 0.64 18.38
CA GLY A 184 -1.44 0.68 17.32
C GLY A 184 -1.74 -0.30 16.19
N LEU A 185 -2.34 -1.46 16.49
CA LEU A 185 -2.78 -2.40 15.47
C LEU A 185 -3.94 -1.83 14.64
N TYR A 186 -4.93 -1.23 15.29
CA TYR A 186 -6.05 -0.57 14.58
C TYR A 186 -5.58 0.61 13.72
N GLU A 187 -4.60 1.39 14.18
CA GLU A 187 -4.00 2.47 13.39
C GLU A 187 -3.29 1.96 12.11
N LEU A 188 -2.82 0.71 12.12
CA LEU A 188 -2.28 0.00 10.96
C LEU A 188 -3.35 -0.67 10.10
N GLY A 189 -4.62 -0.65 10.51
CA GLY A 189 -5.72 -1.31 9.82
C GLY A 189 -5.81 -2.81 10.11
N VAL A 190 -5.16 -3.29 11.18
CA VAL A 190 -5.20 -4.68 11.63
C VAL A 190 -6.33 -4.85 12.65
N GLU A 191 -7.22 -5.81 12.42
CA GLU A 191 -8.28 -6.18 13.36
C GLU A 191 -7.80 -7.19 14.39
N VAL A 192 -8.35 -7.13 15.60
CA VAL A 192 -8.06 -8.08 16.68
C VAL A 192 -9.36 -8.69 17.17
N GLU A 193 -9.39 -10.03 17.24
CA GLU A 193 -10.48 -10.81 17.79
C GLU A 193 -9.97 -11.59 19.00
N GLU A 194 -10.50 -11.29 20.18
CA GLU A 194 -10.12 -11.95 21.42
C GLU A 194 -11.15 -13.03 21.78
N ASN A 195 -10.69 -14.26 21.91
CA ASN A 195 -11.47 -15.43 22.31
C ASN A 195 -10.94 -15.98 23.64
N SER A 196 -11.77 -16.69 24.37
CA SER A 196 -11.39 -17.33 25.62
C SER A 196 -10.75 -18.71 25.40
N GLU A 197 -9.99 -19.19 26.37
CA GLU A 197 -9.52 -20.57 26.39
C GLU A 197 -10.70 -21.57 26.40
N LEU A 198 -11.87 -21.16 26.93
CA LEU A 198 -13.05 -21.96 26.93
C LEU A 198 -13.59 -22.18 25.51
N ASP A 199 -13.54 -21.15 24.65
CA ASP A 199 -13.94 -21.28 23.23
C ASP A 199 -13.05 -22.28 22.51
N LEU A 200 -11.75 -22.25 22.78
CA LEU A 200 -10.80 -23.22 22.25
C LEU A 200 -11.10 -24.63 22.75
N LEU A 201 -11.38 -24.79 24.05
CA LEU A 201 -11.72 -26.08 24.65
C LEU A 201 -13.02 -26.65 24.08
N VAL A 202 -14.05 -25.82 23.91
CA VAL A 202 -15.32 -26.21 23.30
C VAL A 202 -15.13 -26.66 21.85
N ALA A 203 -14.35 -25.88 21.08
CA ALA A 203 -14.02 -26.25 19.69
C ALA A 203 -13.24 -27.56 19.64
N TYR A 204 -12.28 -27.77 20.53
CA TYR A 204 -11.51 -29.00 20.62
C TYR A 204 -12.42 -30.21 20.92
N LYS A 205 -13.29 -30.14 21.94
CA LYS A 205 -14.23 -31.21 22.30
C LYS A 205 -15.20 -31.54 21.15
N LYS A 206 -15.68 -30.53 20.44
CA LYS A 206 -16.56 -30.70 19.27
C LYS A 206 -15.88 -31.45 18.13
N HIS A 207 -14.57 -31.34 18.00
CA HIS A 207 -13.78 -31.92 16.93
C HIS A 207 -12.82 -33.04 17.39
N GLU A 208 -12.97 -33.55 18.62
CA GLU A 208 -12.11 -34.58 19.21
C GLU A 208 -12.00 -35.84 18.36
N ASN A 209 -13.04 -36.17 17.59
CA ASN A 209 -13.07 -37.32 16.68
C ASN A 209 -12.68 -36.97 15.22
N PHE A 210 -12.37 -35.69 14.94
CA PHE A 210 -11.88 -35.30 13.64
C PHE A 210 -10.37 -35.53 13.56
N ALA A 211 -9.94 -36.50 12.76
CA ALA A 211 -8.56 -36.63 12.35
C ALA A 211 -8.18 -35.43 11.44
N LEU A 212 -7.89 -34.26 12.04
CA LEU A 212 -7.27 -33.15 11.35
C LEU A 212 -5.89 -33.62 10.89
N ARG A 213 -5.82 -34.13 9.65
CA ARG A 213 -4.55 -34.27 8.96
C ARG A 213 -4.13 -32.86 8.60
N PRO A 214 -3.08 -32.31 9.23
CA PRO A 214 -2.54 -31.05 8.78
C PRO A 214 -2.22 -31.20 7.30
N ASP A 215 -2.67 -30.26 6.48
CA ASP A 215 -2.35 -30.25 5.06
C ASP A 215 -0.82 -30.22 4.93
N ALA A 216 -0.21 -31.36 4.59
CA ALA A 216 1.22 -31.50 4.42
C ALA A 216 1.79 -30.50 3.40
N ALA A 217 0.94 -30.00 2.48
CA ALA A 217 1.28 -28.96 1.54
C ALA A 217 1.43 -27.58 2.22
N LEU A 218 0.63 -27.27 3.25
CA LEU A 218 0.75 -26.03 4.02
C LEU A 218 2.08 -26.00 4.79
N PHE A 219 2.45 -27.08 5.45
CA PHE A 219 3.70 -27.16 6.22
C PHE A 219 4.97 -27.16 5.35
N LYS A 220 4.91 -27.70 4.14
CA LYS A 220 6.03 -27.63 3.18
C LYS A 220 6.33 -26.21 2.69
N ARG A 221 5.39 -25.28 2.85
CA ARG A 221 5.51 -23.87 2.42
C ARG A 221 6.10 -22.95 3.47
N LEU A 222 6.24 -23.43 4.71
CA LEU A 222 6.84 -22.69 5.83
C LEU A 222 8.22 -23.30 6.15
N PRO A 223 9.28 -22.91 5.43
CA PRO A 223 10.59 -23.56 5.54
C PRO A 223 11.22 -23.45 6.93
N SER A 224 10.75 -22.50 7.75
CA SER A 224 11.17 -22.32 9.15
C SER A 224 10.31 -23.06 10.17
N PHE A 225 9.19 -23.67 9.74
CA PHE A 225 8.28 -24.37 10.63
C PHE A 225 8.65 -25.86 10.69
N LYS A 226 9.26 -26.31 11.77
CA LYS A 226 9.40 -27.74 12.08
C LYS A 226 8.08 -28.20 12.71
N PRO A 227 7.28 -29.07 12.06
CA PRO A 227 6.05 -29.57 12.66
C PRO A 227 6.39 -30.29 13.97
N ILE A 228 5.79 -29.84 15.07
CA ILE A 228 5.85 -30.60 16.32
C ILE A 228 5.00 -31.86 16.09
N PRO A 229 5.54 -33.08 16.27
CA PRO A 229 4.74 -34.28 16.12
C PRO A 229 3.50 -34.21 17.01
N PHE A 230 2.33 -34.47 16.45
CA PHE A 230 1.03 -34.37 17.12
C PHE A 230 0.97 -35.16 18.45
N GLU A 231 1.70 -36.26 18.54
CA GLU A 231 1.88 -37.07 19.74
C GLU A 231 2.52 -36.30 20.90
N LYS A 232 3.34 -35.29 20.62
CA LYS A 232 3.95 -34.44 21.66
C LYS A 232 3.02 -33.33 22.14
N ILE A 233 2.07 -32.86 21.29
CA ILE A 233 1.06 -31.88 21.68
C ILE A 233 0.04 -32.52 22.61
N GLY A 234 -0.37 -33.76 22.34
CA GLY A 234 -1.29 -34.55 23.19
C GLY A 234 -0.75 -34.88 24.57
N LEU A 235 0.58 -34.91 24.78
CA LEU A 235 1.22 -35.13 26.07
C LEU A 235 1.32 -33.84 26.91
N ALA A 236 1.37 -32.66 26.30
CA ALA A 236 1.40 -31.37 26.98
C ALA A 236 0.05 -30.96 27.56
N THR A 237 -1.05 -31.46 27.01
CA THR A 237 -2.44 -31.17 27.45
C THR A 237 -2.97 -32.17 28.49
N LYS A 238 -2.19 -33.20 28.85
CA LYS A 238 -2.54 -34.22 29.86
C LYS A 238 -1.85 -34.03 31.23
N ARG A 239 -1.20 -32.87 31.44
CA ARG A 239 -0.62 -32.54 32.75
C ARG A 239 -1.36 -31.43 33.44
#